data_9fba9c280ff8cefc1158e7edbcd3a4b1
#
_entry.id   9fba9c280ff8cefc1158e7edbcd3a4b1
#
_cell.length_a   1.000
_cell.length_b   1.000
_cell.length_c   1.000
_cell.angle_alpha   90.00
_cell.angle_beta   90.00
_cell.angle_gamma   90.00
#
_symmetry.space_group_name_H-M   'P 1'
#
loop_
_entity.id
_entity.type
_entity.pdbx_description
1 polymer ?
#
loop_
_entity_poly.entity_id
_entity_poly.type
_entity_poly.pdbx_seq_one_letter_code
_entity_poly.pdbx_strand_id
1 'polypeptide(L)'
;MKGVTNRYSVAVGLLFLAVIAVATIHTLTGPGDEILGLNEQPPRWALPEFAVPAAAGSLEGDANVYQDDCGSASLPCPENPPRVPACQITTPGAIRVCDLFDRPLVISFWFGTECEAQQNVVSAVAARYRGQVNFLSLDILDSRGSVREEVRAHHWTMPVGFDRDGAVAALYRVAACPTFAYAYPGGTLESAGIGKIGVGTLSQHVRELLNATRVAERG
;
A
#
# COMPACT_ATOMS: atom_id res chain seq x y z
N MET A 1 19.33 3.63 -60.17
CA MET A 1 19.49 3.12 -58.78
C MET A 1 18.50 3.71 -57.78
N LYS A 2 17.37 4.37 -58.17
CA LYS A 2 16.39 5.00 -57.25
C LYS A 2 15.22 4.08 -56.79
N GLY A 3 15.07 2.87 -57.32
CA GLY A 3 13.91 2.02 -57.03
C GLY A 3 14.09 0.99 -55.90
N VAL A 4 15.33 0.69 -55.53
CA VAL A 4 15.60 -0.37 -54.54
C VAL A 4 15.54 0.19 -53.11
N THR A 5 15.99 1.40 -52.88
CA THR A 5 15.93 2.06 -51.57
C THR A 5 14.49 2.31 -51.10
N ASN A 6 13.56 2.59 -52.02
CA ASN A 6 12.17 2.85 -51.65
C ASN A 6 11.42 1.58 -51.24
N ARG A 7 11.75 0.43 -51.79
CA ARG A 7 11.15 -0.86 -51.44
C ARG A 7 11.57 -1.34 -50.04
N TYR A 8 12.84 -1.16 -49.70
CA TYR A 8 13.33 -1.50 -48.33
C TYR A 8 12.71 -0.57 -47.27
N SER A 9 12.61 0.73 -47.56
CA SER A 9 11.97 1.66 -46.61
C SER A 9 10.50 1.35 -46.38
N VAL A 10 9.78 0.95 -47.43
CA VAL A 10 8.36 0.52 -47.30
C VAL A 10 8.26 -0.79 -46.51
N ALA A 11 9.13 -1.77 -46.81
CA ALA A 11 9.13 -3.05 -46.10
C ALA A 11 9.46 -2.88 -44.61
N VAL A 12 10.45 -2.06 -44.27
CA VAL A 12 10.83 -1.73 -42.88
C VAL A 12 9.69 -0.99 -42.17
N GLY A 13 9.04 -0.04 -42.84
CA GLY A 13 7.88 0.68 -42.28
C GLY A 13 6.71 -0.24 -42.00
N LEU A 14 6.39 -1.18 -42.91
CA LEU A 14 5.34 -2.16 -42.71
C LEU A 14 5.67 -3.14 -41.57
N LEU A 15 6.91 -3.59 -41.47
CA LEU A 15 7.37 -4.45 -40.37
C LEU A 15 7.22 -3.73 -39.02
N PHE A 16 7.62 -2.46 -38.96
CA PHE A 16 7.51 -1.66 -37.75
C PHE A 16 6.04 -1.44 -37.33
N LEU A 17 5.16 -1.15 -38.28
CA LEU A 17 3.72 -1.05 -38.03
C LEU A 17 3.13 -2.38 -37.57
N ALA A 18 3.55 -3.51 -38.16
CA ALA A 18 3.10 -4.83 -37.73
C ALA A 18 3.56 -5.15 -36.28
N VAL A 19 4.79 -4.82 -35.92
CA VAL A 19 5.30 -5.00 -34.55
C VAL A 19 4.52 -4.13 -33.57
N ILE A 20 4.26 -2.86 -33.90
CA ILE A 20 3.43 -1.99 -33.06
C ILE A 20 2.01 -2.56 -32.93
N ALA A 21 1.38 -2.97 -34.01
CA ALA A 21 0.03 -3.53 -33.99
C ALA A 21 -0.05 -4.81 -33.12
N VAL A 22 0.92 -5.71 -33.25
CA VAL A 22 1.01 -6.93 -32.45
C VAL A 22 1.25 -6.57 -30.96
N ALA A 23 2.16 -5.66 -30.66
CA ALA A 23 2.41 -5.19 -29.30
C ALA A 23 1.16 -4.55 -28.70
N THR A 24 0.45 -3.70 -29.45
CA THR A 24 -0.79 -3.06 -29.02
C THR A 24 -1.91 -4.09 -28.78
N ILE A 25 -2.07 -5.05 -29.70
CA ILE A 25 -3.04 -6.13 -29.51
C ILE A 25 -2.68 -6.97 -28.28
N HIS A 26 -1.42 -7.31 -28.09
CA HIS A 26 -0.97 -8.07 -26.93
C HIS A 26 -1.20 -7.34 -25.62
N THR A 27 -1.03 -6.01 -25.60
CA THR A 27 -1.33 -5.18 -24.43
C THR A 27 -2.83 -5.05 -24.16
N LEU A 28 -3.66 -5.04 -25.21
CA LEU A 28 -5.11 -4.90 -25.09
C LEU A 28 -5.84 -6.24 -24.88
N THR A 29 -5.24 -7.37 -25.27
CA THR A 29 -5.87 -8.71 -25.19
C THR A 29 -5.10 -9.68 -24.29
N GLY A 30 -3.98 -9.24 -23.70
CA GLY A 30 -3.27 -10.03 -22.69
C GLY A 30 -4.19 -10.28 -21.50
N PRO A 31 -4.04 -11.42 -20.79
CA PRO A 31 -4.70 -11.62 -19.51
C PRO A 31 -4.03 -10.66 -18.48
N GLY A 32 -4.38 -9.42 -18.57
CA GLY A 32 -3.86 -8.35 -17.73
C GLY A 32 -4.96 -7.83 -16.83
N ASP A 33 -5.51 -8.71 -15.99
CA ASP A 33 -6.05 -8.28 -14.72
C ASP A 33 -4.88 -8.07 -13.75
N GLU A 34 -3.91 -7.23 -14.12
CA GLU A 34 -3.13 -6.55 -13.12
C GLU A 34 -4.08 -5.58 -12.43
N ILE A 35 -4.68 -6.08 -11.35
CA ILE A 35 -5.48 -5.30 -10.43
C ILE A 35 -4.58 -4.19 -9.90
N LEU A 36 -4.67 -3.02 -10.53
CA LEU A 36 -3.91 -1.83 -10.16
C LEU A 36 -4.66 -1.10 -9.05
N GLY A 37 -3.98 -1.01 -7.92
CA GLY A 37 -4.53 -0.28 -6.78
C GLY A 37 -5.34 -1.12 -5.81
N LEU A 38 -5.44 -0.59 -4.60
CA LEU A 38 -6.08 -1.27 -3.48
C LEU A 38 -7.60 -1.40 -3.66
N ASN A 39 -8.25 -0.47 -4.36
CA ASN A 39 -9.70 -0.48 -4.60
C ASN A 39 -10.17 -1.62 -5.50
N GLU A 40 -9.26 -2.24 -6.24
CA GLU A 40 -9.59 -3.31 -7.19
C GLU A 40 -9.37 -4.70 -6.59
N GLN A 41 -9.05 -4.78 -5.29
CA GLN A 41 -8.91 -6.06 -4.63
C GLN A 41 -10.26 -6.78 -4.53
N PRO A 42 -10.26 -8.13 -4.59
CA PRO A 42 -11.49 -8.89 -4.50
C PRO A 42 -12.20 -8.64 -3.17
N PRO A 43 -13.53 -8.79 -3.11
CA PRO A 43 -14.26 -8.69 -1.87
C PRO A 43 -13.69 -9.63 -0.80
N ARG A 44 -13.58 -9.14 0.43
CA ARG A 44 -13.00 -9.87 1.57
C ARG A 44 -11.52 -10.26 1.40
N TRP A 45 -10.76 -9.47 0.67
CA TRP A 45 -9.32 -9.65 0.58
C TRP A 45 -8.69 -9.52 1.97
N ALA A 46 -7.97 -10.58 2.38
CA ALA A 46 -7.21 -10.54 3.61
C ALA A 46 -6.01 -9.61 3.43
N LEU A 47 -5.87 -8.62 4.30
CA LEU A 47 -4.71 -7.72 4.27
C LEU A 47 -3.43 -8.53 4.48
N PRO A 48 -2.43 -8.38 3.61
CA PRO A 48 -1.15 -9.03 3.78
C PRO A 48 -0.46 -8.61 5.08
N GLU A 49 0.22 -9.57 5.70
CA GLU A 49 1.01 -9.30 6.90
C GLU A 49 2.25 -8.48 6.56
N PHE A 50 2.54 -7.49 7.39
CA PHE A 50 3.80 -6.77 7.36
C PHE A 50 4.21 -6.29 8.75
N ALA A 51 5.50 -5.99 8.90
CA ALA A 51 6.06 -5.31 10.05
C ALA A 51 7.00 -4.21 9.55
N VAL A 52 6.81 -2.99 10.03
CA VAL A 52 7.59 -1.82 9.61
C VAL A 52 8.23 -1.15 10.81
N PRO A 53 9.39 -0.50 10.67
CA PRO A 53 9.96 0.31 11.73
C PRO A 53 9.03 1.47 12.10
N ALA A 54 8.89 1.73 13.39
CA ALA A 54 8.16 2.91 13.85
C ALA A 54 9.01 4.17 13.63
N ALA A 55 8.43 5.22 13.05
CA ALA A 55 9.12 6.48 12.83
C ALA A 55 9.62 7.12 14.13
N ALA A 56 8.86 7.02 15.22
CA ALA A 56 9.26 7.50 16.54
C ALA A 56 10.30 6.61 17.24
N GLY A 57 10.52 5.39 16.74
CA GLY A 57 11.45 4.41 17.31
C GLY A 57 12.90 4.66 16.97
N SER A 58 13.76 3.71 17.34
CA SER A 58 15.19 3.70 17.01
C SER A 58 15.57 2.62 16.00
N LEU A 59 14.62 1.78 15.59
CA LEU A 59 14.85 0.72 14.63
C LEU A 59 15.19 1.33 13.28
N GLU A 60 16.35 0.96 12.76
CA GLU A 60 16.77 1.25 11.38
C GLU A 60 16.50 0.03 10.51
N GLY A 61 16.34 0.25 9.24
CA GLY A 61 16.11 -0.83 8.28
C GLY A 61 14.85 -0.60 7.47
N ASP A 62 14.46 -1.63 6.77
CA ASP A 62 13.32 -1.64 5.87
C ASP A 62 12.13 -2.37 6.50
N ALA A 63 11.02 -2.38 5.80
CA ALA A 63 9.86 -3.18 6.16
C ALA A 63 10.24 -4.67 6.18
N ASN A 64 9.69 -5.41 7.12
CA ASN A 64 9.71 -6.86 7.07
C ASN A 64 8.30 -7.33 6.69
N VAL A 65 8.14 -7.71 5.43
CA VAL A 65 6.93 -8.32 4.92
C VAL A 65 7.19 -9.80 4.66
N TYR A 66 6.23 -10.65 5.03
CA TYR A 66 6.36 -12.09 4.85
C TYR A 66 6.53 -12.49 3.38
N GLN A 67 5.95 -11.70 2.49
CA GLN A 67 5.95 -11.93 1.05
C GLN A 67 6.51 -10.71 0.29
N ASP A 68 7.54 -10.06 0.84
CA ASP A 68 8.14 -8.92 0.15
C ASP A 68 8.58 -9.29 -1.29
N ASP A 69 9.67 -8.82 -1.75
CA ASP A 69 10.18 -9.07 -3.09
C ASP A 69 10.65 -10.51 -3.36
N CYS A 70 10.67 -11.40 -2.37
CA CYS A 70 10.98 -12.81 -2.56
C CYS A 70 9.74 -13.72 -2.50
N GLY A 71 9.89 -14.99 -2.90
CA GLY A 71 8.82 -16.01 -2.90
C GLY A 71 8.17 -16.23 -4.26
N SER A 72 8.58 -15.50 -5.29
CA SER A 72 8.21 -15.80 -6.67
C SER A 72 9.09 -16.90 -7.27
N ALA A 73 8.65 -17.51 -8.38
CA ALA A 73 9.46 -18.51 -9.08
C ALA A 73 10.79 -17.91 -9.61
N SER A 74 10.80 -16.60 -9.90
CA SER A 74 11.98 -15.86 -10.37
C SER A 74 12.87 -15.36 -9.23
N LEU A 75 12.33 -15.20 -8.04
CA LEU A 75 13.02 -14.70 -6.86
C LEU A 75 12.59 -15.50 -5.61
N PRO A 76 13.09 -16.74 -5.43
CA PRO A 76 12.75 -17.53 -4.27
C PRO A 76 13.30 -16.90 -2.99
N CYS A 77 12.56 -17.03 -1.89
CA CYS A 77 13.05 -16.58 -0.59
C CYS A 77 14.27 -17.39 -0.15
N PRO A 78 15.26 -16.76 0.51
CA PRO A 78 16.38 -17.46 1.10
C PRO A 78 15.90 -18.48 2.13
N GLU A 79 16.43 -19.70 2.07
CA GLU A 79 16.10 -20.73 3.04
C GLU A 79 16.84 -20.55 4.38
N ASN A 80 17.95 -19.81 4.37
CA ASN A 80 18.81 -19.70 5.55
C ASN A 80 19.37 -18.26 5.73
N PRO A 81 19.00 -17.56 6.79
CA PRO A 81 18.01 -17.97 7.78
C PRO A 81 16.59 -17.98 7.20
N PRO A 82 15.71 -18.86 7.67
CA PRO A 82 14.33 -18.86 7.20
C PRO A 82 13.65 -17.55 7.56
N ARG A 83 12.80 -17.04 6.67
CA ARG A 83 12.06 -15.80 6.94
C ARG A 83 11.04 -16.03 8.04
N VAL A 84 11.02 -15.12 9.00
CA VAL A 84 10.00 -15.12 10.04
C VAL A 84 8.79 -14.37 9.50
N PRO A 85 7.56 -14.93 9.57
CA PRO A 85 6.34 -14.21 9.22
C PRO A 85 6.28 -12.87 9.93
N ALA A 86 5.80 -11.84 9.24
CA ALA A 86 5.82 -10.47 9.78
C ALA A 86 5.10 -10.34 11.13
N CYS A 87 4.00 -11.08 11.30
CA CYS A 87 3.23 -11.11 12.54
C CYS A 87 3.92 -11.85 13.70
N GLN A 88 4.99 -12.58 13.45
CA GLN A 88 5.78 -13.28 14.46
C GLN A 88 7.06 -12.55 14.84
N ILE A 89 7.34 -11.40 14.22
CA ILE A 89 8.51 -10.59 14.53
C ILE A 89 8.40 -10.02 15.94
N THR A 90 9.48 -10.18 16.70
CA THR A 90 9.59 -9.66 18.08
C THR A 90 10.56 -8.49 18.20
N THR A 91 11.02 -7.93 17.09
CA THR A 91 11.99 -6.84 17.05
C THR A 91 11.42 -5.59 17.71
N PRO A 92 12.06 -5.06 18.76
CA PRO A 92 11.59 -3.85 19.42
C PRO A 92 11.58 -2.66 18.46
N GLY A 93 10.51 -1.88 18.48
CA GLY A 93 10.34 -0.73 17.60
C GLY A 93 9.73 -1.05 16.22
N ALA A 94 9.41 -2.31 15.95
CA ALA A 94 8.60 -2.67 14.79
C ALA A 94 7.10 -2.54 15.10
N ILE A 95 6.36 -2.00 14.15
CA ILE A 95 4.89 -2.01 14.13
C ILE A 95 4.46 -3.19 13.26
N ARG A 96 3.80 -4.18 13.87
CA ARG A 96 3.19 -5.30 13.14
C ARG A 96 1.74 -4.94 12.84
N VAL A 97 1.33 -5.05 11.59
CA VAL A 97 -0.07 -4.75 11.21
C VAL A 97 -1.07 -5.63 11.96
N CYS A 98 -0.69 -6.87 12.26
CA CYS A 98 -1.55 -7.84 12.98
C CYS A 98 -1.90 -7.40 14.40
N ASP A 99 -1.04 -6.63 15.05
CA ASP A 99 -1.33 -6.09 16.40
C ASP A 99 -2.47 -5.06 16.38
N LEU A 100 -2.85 -4.61 15.19
CA LEU A 100 -3.91 -3.64 14.97
C LEU A 100 -5.23 -4.29 14.49
N PHE A 101 -5.27 -5.61 14.34
CA PHE A 101 -6.44 -6.34 13.86
C PHE A 101 -7.47 -6.69 14.97
N ASP A 102 -7.20 -6.30 16.20
CA ASP A 102 -8.15 -6.45 17.32
C ASP A 102 -9.41 -5.57 17.16
N ARG A 103 -9.36 -4.56 16.31
CA ARG A 103 -10.41 -3.58 16.00
C ARG A 103 -10.45 -3.28 14.51
N PRO A 104 -11.53 -2.61 14.05
CA PRO A 104 -11.49 -2.01 12.71
C PRO A 104 -10.23 -1.18 12.53
N LEU A 105 -9.60 -1.26 11.36
CA LEU A 105 -8.33 -0.62 11.07
C LEU A 105 -8.45 0.32 9.86
N VAL A 106 -7.85 1.49 9.98
CA VAL A 106 -7.60 2.40 8.86
C VAL A 106 -6.10 2.50 8.65
N ILE A 107 -5.62 2.12 7.47
CA ILE A 107 -4.24 2.37 7.06
C ILE A 107 -4.25 3.52 6.05
N SER A 108 -3.42 4.52 6.28
CA SER A 108 -3.18 5.63 5.35
C SER A 108 -1.77 5.50 4.78
N PHE A 109 -1.66 5.22 3.49
CA PHE A 109 -0.40 5.20 2.76
C PHE A 109 -0.15 6.57 2.14
N TRP A 110 1.06 7.09 2.30
CA TRP A 110 1.43 8.39 1.78
C TRP A 110 2.93 8.47 1.44
N PHE A 111 3.30 9.43 0.61
CA PHE A 111 4.68 9.71 0.27
C PHE A 111 4.80 11.18 -0.18
N GLY A 112 5.98 11.74 0.05
CA GLY A 112 6.31 13.09 -0.36
C GLY A 112 5.43 14.18 0.27
N THR A 113 5.86 15.40 0.15
CA THR A 113 5.26 16.58 0.78
C THR A 113 3.83 16.88 0.34
N GLU A 114 3.42 16.43 -0.85
CA GLU A 114 2.07 16.66 -1.36
C GLU A 114 0.99 15.88 -0.60
N CYS A 115 1.33 14.72 -0.07
CA CYS A 115 0.40 13.86 0.67
C CYS A 115 0.59 13.91 2.18
N GLU A 116 1.69 14.47 2.67
CA GLU A 116 1.98 14.67 4.08
C GLU A 116 0.85 15.43 4.81
N ALA A 117 0.40 16.54 4.24
CA ALA A 117 -0.66 17.35 4.84
C ALA A 117 -1.96 16.56 5.11
N GLN A 118 -2.21 15.46 4.38
CA GLN A 118 -3.33 14.56 4.61
C GLN A 118 -3.22 13.87 5.97
N GLN A 119 -2.01 13.65 6.49
CA GLN A 119 -1.81 12.97 7.76
C GLN A 119 -2.29 13.80 8.96
N ASN A 120 -2.42 15.12 8.82
CA ASN A 120 -3.07 15.96 9.82
C ASN A 120 -4.57 15.63 9.93
N VAL A 121 -5.23 15.35 8.80
CA VAL A 121 -6.62 14.88 8.77
C VAL A 121 -6.75 13.51 9.43
N VAL A 122 -5.84 12.59 9.10
CA VAL A 122 -5.79 11.24 9.69
C VAL A 122 -5.59 11.33 11.19
N SER A 123 -4.65 12.13 11.67
CA SER A 123 -4.37 12.33 13.09
C SER A 123 -5.58 12.88 13.86
N ALA A 124 -6.26 13.87 13.29
CA ALA A 124 -7.47 14.46 13.91
C ALA A 124 -8.61 13.43 14.03
N VAL A 125 -8.79 12.60 13.00
CA VAL A 125 -9.84 11.55 13.02
C VAL A 125 -9.43 10.40 13.94
N ALA A 126 -8.15 9.98 13.92
CA ALA A 126 -7.63 8.96 14.83
C ALA A 126 -7.83 9.34 16.31
N ALA A 127 -7.58 10.60 16.66
CA ALA A 127 -7.84 11.11 18.01
C ALA A 127 -9.32 11.02 18.41
N ARG A 128 -10.23 11.31 17.47
CA ARG A 128 -11.69 11.26 17.70
C ARG A 128 -12.20 9.85 17.93
N TYR A 129 -11.65 8.85 17.22
CA TYR A 129 -12.11 7.46 17.27
C TYR A 129 -11.17 6.55 18.08
N ARG A 130 -10.35 7.16 18.94
CA ARG A 130 -9.43 6.43 19.82
C ARG A 130 -10.16 5.37 20.62
N GLY A 131 -9.62 4.15 20.61
CA GLY A 131 -10.19 3.00 21.30
C GLY A 131 -11.36 2.33 20.59
N GLN A 132 -11.86 2.89 19.47
CA GLN A 132 -12.91 2.28 18.65
C GLN A 132 -12.35 1.74 17.34
N VAL A 133 -11.40 2.44 16.74
CA VAL A 133 -10.75 2.11 15.47
C VAL A 133 -9.25 2.29 15.64
N ASN A 134 -8.48 1.36 15.15
CA ASN A 134 -7.02 1.49 15.02
C ASN A 134 -6.68 2.28 13.77
N PHE A 135 -5.63 3.08 13.87
CA PHE A 135 -5.10 3.85 12.75
C PHE A 135 -3.61 3.56 12.61
N LEU A 136 -3.16 3.41 11.38
CA LEU A 136 -1.76 3.33 11.01
C LEU A 136 -1.50 4.30 9.87
N SER A 137 -0.56 5.20 10.05
CA SER A 137 -0.01 6.03 8.98
C SER A 137 1.27 5.37 8.49
N LEU A 138 1.39 5.13 7.20
CA LEU A 138 2.55 4.48 6.61
C LEU A 138 3.12 5.37 5.51
N ASP A 139 4.30 5.90 5.78
CA ASP A 139 5.09 6.57 4.76
C ASP A 139 5.74 5.55 3.84
N ILE A 140 5.80 5.87 2.56
CA ILE A 140 6.38 5.03 1.53
C ILE A 140 7.55 5.78 0.90
N LEU A 141 8.72 5.15 0.84
CA LEU A 141 9.94 5.62 0.18
C LEU A 141 10.75 6.69 0.90
N ASP A 142 10.23 7.36 1.92
CA ASP A 142 10.99 8.36 2.66
C ASP A 142 11.90 7.73 3.72
N SER A 143 12.88 8.48 4.18
CA SER A 143 13.77 8.04 5.25
C SER A 143 13.10 8.17 6.62
N ARG A 144 13.48 7.30 7.56
CA ARG A 144 13.00 7.42 8.95
C ARG A 144 13.23 8.81 9.56
N GLY A 145 14.34 9.45 9.21
CA GLY A 145 14.67 10.79 9.70
C GLY A 145 13.64 11.82 9.28
N SER A 146 13.29 11.82 7.99
CA SER A 146 12.26 12.68 7.39
C SER A 146 10.90 12.44 8.05
N VAL A 147 10.42 11.19 8.05
CA VAL A 147 9.12 10.85 8.64
C VAL A 147 9.03 11.21 10.13
N ARG A 148 10.12 11.00 10.87
CA ARG A 148 10.19 11.39 12.28
C ARG A 148 10.08 12.89 12.49
N GLU A 149 10.70 13.69 11.63
CA GLU A 149 10.61 15.15 11.67
C GLU A 149 9.16 15.60 11.50
N GLU A 150 8.45 15.03 10.52
CA GLU A 150 7.04 15.32 10.28
C GLU A 150 6.15 14.94 11.47
N VAL A 151 6.34 13.73 12.02
CA VAL A 151 5.62 13.29 13.23
C VAL A 151 5.78 14.28 14.37
N ARG A 152 7.01 14.83 14.57
CA ARG A 152 7.27 15.80 15.63
C ARG A 152 6.71 17.18 15.32
N ALA A 153 6.89 17.65 14.10
CA ALA A 153 6.43 18.98 13.67
C ALA A 153 4.91 19.11 13.78
N HIS A 154 4.19 18.04 13.43
CA HIS A 154 2.73 18.01 13.42
C HIS A 154 2.10 17.37 14.66
N HIS A 155 2.91 16.91 15.60
CA HIS A 155 2.43 16.27 16.84
C HIS A 155 1.47 15.09 16.60
N TRP A 156 1.71 14.28 15.56
CA TRP A 156 0.87 13.12 15.28
C TRP A 156 0.97 12.09 16.40
N THR A 157 -0.19 11.59 16.86
CA THR A 157 -0.28 10.67 18.01
C THR A 157 -0.66 9.25 17.62
N MET A 158 -1.11 9.03 16.36
CA MET A 158 -1.32 7.68 15.84
C MET A 158 0.04 7.01 15.56
N PRO A 159 0.10 5.67 15.50
CA PRO A 159 1.27 4.96 15.00
C PRO A 159 1.65 5.41 13.58
N VAL A 160 2.92 5.70 13.38
CA VAL A 160 3.50 6.05 12.08
C VAL A 160 4.67 5.12 11.81
N GLY A 161 4.57 4.34 10.76
CA GLY A 161 5.64 3.51 10.22
C GLY A 161 6.23 4.10 8.95
N PHE A 162 7.33 3.55 8.49
CA PHE A 162 7.90 3.88 7.19
C PHE A 162 8.33 2.61 6.44
N ASP A 163 8.18 2.66 5.13
CA ASP A 163 8.44 1.60 4.15
C ASP A 163 9.40 2.16 3.10
N ARG A 164 10.68 2.20 3.45
CA ARG A 164 11.70 2.90 2.66
C ARG A 164 11.94 2.29 1.27
N ASP A 165 11.83 0.99 1.16
CA ASP A 165 12.05 0.25 -0.08
C ASP A 165 10.77 0.04 -0.91
N GLY A 166 9.60 0.43 -0.37
CA GLY A 166 8.33 0.29 -1.04
C GLY A 166 7.77 -1.13 -1.06
N ALA A 167 8.31 -2.04 -0.25
CA ALA A 167 7.87 -3.44 -0.22
C ALA A 167 6.42 -3.57 0.22
N VAL A 168 5.99 -2.82 1.24
CA VAL A 168 4.59 -2.81 1.69
C VAL A 168 3.69 -2.13 0.67
N ALA A 169 4.18 -1.04 0.05
CA ALA A 169 3.44 -0.37 -1.02
C ALA A 169 3.15 -1.32 -2.20
N ALA A 170 4.15 -2.10 -2.62
CA ALA A 170 4.00 -3.11 -3.66
C ALA A 170 3.02 -4.22 -3.23
N LEU A 171 3.14 -4.71 -1.99
CA LEU A 171 2.30 -5.76 -1.43
C LEU A 171 0.82 -5.33 -1.37
N TYR A 172 0.56 -4.08 -1.03
CA TYR A 172 -0.77 -3.49 -0.96
C TYR A 172 -1.23 -2.85 -2.29
N ARG A 173 -0.40 -2.94 -3.34
CA ARG A 173 -0.69 -2.36 -4.67
C ARG A 173 -1.05 -0.88 -4.59
N VAL A 174 -0.31 -0.13 -3.78
CA VAL A 174 -0.50 1.32 -3.62
C VAL A 174 0.01 2.02 -4.87
N ALA A 175 -0.91 2.56 -5.67
CA ALA A 175 -0.59 3.20 -6.95
C ALA A 175 -0.58 4.73 -6.87
N ALA A 176 -1.11 5.32 -5.81
CA ALA A 176 -1.22 6.77 -5.65
C ALA A 176 -1.26 7.17 -4.17
N CYS A 177 -1.02 8.44 -3.88
CA CYS A 177 -1.12 8.97 -2.53
C CYS A 177 -2.11 10.16 -2.43
N PRO A 178 -2.78 10.29 -1.31
CA PRO A 178 -2.93 9.29 -0.27
C PRO A 178 -3.81 8.12 -0.72
N THR A 179 -3.48 6.91 -0.28
CA THR A 179 -4.34 5.73 -0.41
C THR A 179 -4.77 5.28 0.98
N PHE A 180 -6.03 4.89 1.13
CA PHE A 180 -6.60 4.40 2.38
C PHE A 180 -7.06 2.96 2.24
N ALA A 181 -6.77 2.12 3.24
CA ALA A 181 -7.40 0.83 3.43
C ALA A 181 -8.27 0.89 4.67
N TYR A 182 -9.52 0.43 4.54
CA TYR A 182 -10.46 0.27 5.64
C TYR A 182 -10.68 -1.23 5.83
N ALA A 183 -10.42 -1.74 7.02
CA ALA A 183 -10.48 -3.18 7.28
C ALA A 183 -11.32 -3.51 8.51
N TYR A 184 -12.01 -4.62 8.44
CA TYR A 184 -12.68 -5.24 9.59
C TYR A 184 -11.67 -5.73 10.64
N PRO A 185 -12.10 -5.97 11.88
CA PRO A 185 -11.34 -6.78 12.81
C PRO A 185 -10.93 -8.11 12.15
N GLY A 186 -9.72 -8.58 12.43
CA GLY A 186 -9.15 -9.75 11.75
C GLY A 186 -8.46 -9.44 10.42
N GLY A 187 -8.41 -8.16 10.00
CA GLY A 187 -7.59 -7.74 8.86
C GLY A 187 -8.19 -8.04 7.49
N THR A 188 -9.51 -8.15 7.37
CA THR A 188 -10.17 -8.30 6.07
C THR A 188 -10.56 -6.93 5.52
N LEU A 189 -10.16 -6.64 4.28
CA LEU A 189 -10.48 -5.38 3.62
C LEU A 189 -11.99 -5.21 3.48
N GLU A 190 -12.50 -4.08 3.94
CA GLU A 190 -13.88 -3.64 3.75
C GLU A 190 -13.99 -2.77 2.50
N SER A 191 -13.15 -1.75 2.41
CA SER A 191 -13.09 -0.83 1.28
C SER A 191 -11.73 -0.15 1.19
N ALA A 192 -11.49 0.54 0.09
CA ALA A 192 -10.32 1.38 -0.08
C ALA A 192 -10.71 2.72 -0.71
N GLY A 193 -9.84 3.71 -0.55
CA GLY A 193 -10.03 5.04 -1.11
C GLY A 193 -8.72 5.65 -1.58
N ILE A 194 -8.78 6.46 -2.61
CA ILE A 194 -7.63 7.20 -3.14
C ILE A 194 -7.97 8.67 -3.20
N GLY A 195 -6.99 9.51 -2.87
CA GLY A 195 -7.08 10.96 -2.99
C GLY A 195 -7.31 11.67 -1.67
N LYS A 196 -7.08 12.98 -1.71
CA LYS A 196 -7.18 13.86 -0.54
C LYS A 196 -8.63 14.02 -0.10
N ILE A 197 -8.89 13.79 1.18
CA ILE A 197 -10.22 13.90 1.79
C ILE A 197 -10.16 14.73 3.07
N GLY A 198 -11.26 15.41 3.38
CA GLY A 198 -11.37 16.20 4.60
C GLY A 198 -11.73 15.36 5.84
N VAL A 199 -11.60 15.98 7.02
CA VAL A 199 -11.97 15.37 8.32
C VAL A 199 -13.41 14.83 8.32
N GLY A 200 -14.34 15.54 7.70
CA GLY A 200 -15.75 15.12 7.61
C GLY A 200 -15.92 13.83 6.83
N THR A 201 -15.31 13.75 5.65
CA THR A 201 -15.35 12.59 4.76
C THR A 201 -14.66 11.38 5.38
N LEU A 202 -13.45 11.54 5.92
CA LEU A 202 -12.76 10.44 6.60
C LEU A 202 -13.56 9.95 7.81
N SER A 203 -14.15 10.87 8.60
CA SER A 203 -15.01 10.49 9.71
C SER A 203 -16.28 9.75 9.26
N GLN A 204 -16.79 10.04 8.07
CA GLN A 204 -17.90 9.29 7.48
C GLN A 204 -17.50 7.87 7.15
N HIS A 205 -16.39 7.66 6.43
CA HIS A 205 -15.86 6.31 6.14
C HIS A 205 -15.62 5.49 7.41
N VAL A 206 -15.07 6.12 8.45
CA VAL A 206 -14.88 5.44 9.74
C VAL A 206 -16.22 5.02 10.37
N ARG A 207 -17.28 5.84 10.29
CA ARG A 207 -18.61 5.45 10.78
C ARG A 207 -19.22 4.33 9.97
N GLU A 208 -19.03 4.34 8.65
CA GLU A 208 -19.48 3.28 7.75
C GLU A 208 -18.77 1.97 8.08
N LEU A 209 -17.45 1.97 8.26
CA LEU A 209 -16.67 0.82 8.70
C LEU A 209 -17.17 0.27 10.06
N LEU A 210 -17.39 1.14 11.06
CA LEU A 210 -17.93 0.74 12.37
C LEU A 210 -19.33 0.14 12.27
N ASN A 211 -20.18 0.65 11.38
CA ASN A 211 -21.51 0.11 11.15
C ASN A 211 -21.44 -1.25 10.46
N ALA A 212 -20.61 -1.37 9.42
CA ALA A 212 -20.42 -2.62 8.71
C ALA A 212 -19.84 -3.72 9.61
N THR A 213 -18.90 -3.39 10.49
CA THR A 213 -18.35 -4.31 11.51
C THR A 213 -19.47 -4.84 12.43
N ARG A 214 -20.32 -3.96 12.95
CA ARG A 214 -21.43 -4.37 13.81
C ARG A 214 -22.46 -5.27 13.13
N VAL A 215 -22.65 -5.08 11.82
CA VAL A 215 -23.53 -5.96 11.05
C VAL A 215 -22.88 -7.33 10.84
N ALA A 216 -21.58 -7.37 10.52
CA ALA A 216 -20.84 -8.61 10.34
C ALA A 216 -20.75 -9.48 11.62
N GLU A 217 -20.72 -8.86 12.80
CA GLU A 217 -20.70 -9.57 14.10
C GLU A 217 -22.06 -10.19 14.50
N ARG A 218 -23.13 -9.77 13.83
CA ARG A 218 -24.51 -10.23 14.16
C ARG A 218 -25.03 -11.34 13.24
N GLY A 219 -24.34 -11.57 12.11
CA GLY A 219 -24.75 -12.56 11.11
C GLY A 219 -23.87 -13.79 11.13
#